data_101e8280a3c62d37d89f21ef8df90fec
#
_entry.id   101e8280a3c62d37d89f21ef8df90fec
#
_cell.length_a   1.000
_cell.length_b   1.000
_cell.length_c   1.000
_cell.angle_alpha   90.00
_cell.angle_beta   90.00
_cell.angle_gamma   90.00
#
_symmetry.space_group_name_H-M   'P 1'
#
loop_
_entity.id
_entity.type
_entity.pdbx_description
1 polymer ?
#
loop_
_entity_poly.entity_id
_entity_poly.type
_entity_poly.pdbx_seq_one_letter_code
_entity_poly.pdbx_strand_id
1 'polypeptide(L)'
;YIANRYQKLGLSIVPGMKNYFQFFEAYDKDPHANPHSDMPNHGIPIQGKNVVGYLDNGASTTIVIGAHYDHLGVRGESIFNGADDNGSGTSTVMGVAQAVMKAKKAGYGPRRSILFMLVSGEEKGLLGSQYYVNHPMFPLKDAVANINVDMVGRVDKKHEEDPEYIYVIGSDRLSSELHEINETANTTYTNLELDYTYNAESDPNRYYYRSDHYNFAEKGIPAIFYFNGTHDDYHR
;
A
#
# COMPACT_ATOMS: atom_id res chain seq x y z
N TYR A 1 2.80 16.34 6.92
CA TYR A 1 1.41 16.51 6.44
C TYR A 1 0.53 15.33 6.87
N ILE A 2 0.84 14.09 6.47
CA ILE A 2 0.02 12.89 6.69
C ILE A 2 -0.33 12.68 8.17
N ALA A 3 0.68 12.68 9.07
CA ALA A 3 0.48 12.51 10.50
C ALA A 3 -0.49 13.56 11.09
N ASN A 4 -0.33 14.82 10.68
CA ASN A 4 -1.24 15.88 11.09
C ASN A 4 -2.67 15.66 10.55
N ARG A 5 -2.79 15.07 9.37
CA ARG A 5 -4.10 14.73 8.80
C ARG A 5 -4.76 13.61 9.61
N TYR A 6 -4.03 12.54 9.93
CA TYR A 6 -4.50 11.43 10.76
C TYR A 6 -4.96 11.93 12.15
N GLN A 7 -4.18 12.81 12.78
CA GLN A 7 -4.55 13.44 14.05
C GLN A 7 -5.85 14.23 13.93
N LYS A 8 -6.01 15.07 12.90
CA LYS A 8 -7.23 15.85 12.66
C LYS A 8 -8.47 14.99 12.41
N LEU A 9 -8.29 13.84 11.78
CA LEU A 9 -9.36 12.87 11.55
C LEU A 9 -9.78 12.15 12.85
N GLY A 10 -8.93 12.17 13.88
CA GLY A 10 -9.15 11.49 15.15
C GLY A 10 -8.71 10.01 15.13
N LEU A 11 -7.82 9.64 14.23
CA LEU A 11 -7.13 8.36 14.32
C LEU A 11 -6.22 8.34 15.53
N SER A 12 -6.12 7.19 16.18
CA SER A 12 -5.24 6.98 17.33
C SER A 12 -3.81 6.71 16.87
N ILE A 13 -2.87 6.98 17.76
CA ILE A 13 -1.52 6.41 17.68
C ILE A 13 -1.65 4.93 18.06
N VAL A 14 -0.93 4.05 17.37
CA VAL A 14 -0.91 2.62 17.70
C VAL A 14 -0.41 2.42 19.13
N PRO A 15 -1.05 1.58 19.96
CA PRO A 15 -0.59 1.30 21.31
C PRO A 15 0.89 0.93 21.38
N GLY A 16 1.63 1.55 22.29
CA GLY A 16 3.08 1.35 22.42
C GLY A 16 3.94 2.31 21.58
N MET A 17 3.37 3.05 20.64
CA MET A 17 4.09 4.08 19.89
C MET A 17 4.02 5.45 20.59
N LYS A 18 5.01 6.30 20.33
CA LYS A 18 5.05 7.69 20.85
C LYS A 18 4.34 8.69 19.94
N ASN A 19 4.23 8.38 18.65
CA ASN A 19 3.65 9.23 17.62
C ASN A 19 3.19 8.37 16.43
N TYR A 20 2.79 8.98 15.32
CA TYR A 20 2.33 8.30 14.11
C TYR A 20 3.46 7.72 13.23
N PHE A 21 4.72 7.68 13.68
CA PHE A 21 5.84 7.29 12.85
C PHE A 21 6.49 5.99 13.32
N GLN A 22 6.63 5.05 12.41
CA GLN A 22 7.51 3.91 12.54
C GLN A 22 8.80 4.21 11.77
N PHE A 23 9.86 4.54 12.50
CA PHE A 23 11.17 4.79 11.91
C PHE A 23 11.89 3.48 11.60
N PHE A 24 12.64 3.45 10.51
CA PHE A 24 13.48 2.32 10.15
C PHE A 24 14.77 2.77 9.48
N GLU A 25 15.76 1.92 9.57
CA GLU A 25 17.01 2.02 8.83
C GLU A 25 17.05 0.90 7.78
N ALA A 26 17.51 1.23 6.60
CA ALA A 26 17.67 0.30 5.51
C ALA A 26 18.91 0.67 4.68
N TYR A 27 19.23 -0.12 3.70
CA TYR A 27 20.33 0.14 2.79
C TYR A 27 19.80 0.19 1.37
N ASP A 28 20.06 1.31 0.68
CA ASP A 28 19.82 1.41 -0.77
C ASP A 28 20.90 0.59 -1.50
N LYS A 29 20.54 0.05 -2.66
CA LYS A 29 21.54 -0.64 -3.48
C LYS A 29 22.64 0.33 -3.87
N ASP A 30 23.90 -0.01 -3.61
CA ASP A 30 25.02 0.78 -4.11
C ASP A 30 25.09 0.62 -5.63
N PRO A 31 24.88 1.68 -6.42
CA PRO A 31 24.95 1.61 -7.88
C PRO A 31 26.36 1.28 -8.38
N HIS A 32 27.38 1.40 -7.52
CA HIS A 32 28.78 1.12 -7.83
C HIS A 32 29.25 -0.22 -7.25
N ALA A 33 28.35 -0.98 -6.57
CA ALA A 33 28.71 -2.28 -6.03
C ALA A 33 29.14 -3.23 -7.14
N ASN A 34 30.30 -3.85 -6.96
CA ASN A 34 30.75 -4.90 -7.86
C ASN A 34 29.89 -6.16 -7.65
N PRO A 35 29.08 -6.60 -8.64
CA PRO A 35 28.21 -7.76 -8.51
C PRO A 35 28.96 -9.08 -8.31
N HIS A 36 30.29 -9.08 -8.47
CA HIS A 36 31.17 -10.24 -8.29
C HIS A 36 32.03 -10.14 -7.02
N SER A 37 31.73 -9.21 -6.13
CA SER A 37 32.45 -9.05 -4.85
C SER A 37 31.83 -9.98 -3.81
N ASP A 38 32.67 -10.83 -3.18
CA ASP A 38 32.28 -11.62 -1.99
C ASP A 38 32.11 -10.76 -0.71
N MET A 39 32.34 -9.45 -0.80
CA MET A 39 32.11 -8.52 0.29
C MET A 39 30.61 -8.28 0.42
N PRO A 40 30.04 -8.28 1.65
CA PRO A 40 28.67 -7.92 1.85
C PRO A 40 28.44 -6.51 1.27
N ASN A 41 27.48 -6.40 0.36
CA ASN A 41 27.13 -5.12 -0.25
C ASN A 41 26.49 -4.26 0.84
N HIS A 42 27.31 -3.47 1.53
CA HIS A 42 26.86 -2.46 2.48
C HIS A 42 26.37 -1.25 1.67
N GLY A 43 25.18 -1.34 1.08
CA GLY A 43 24.57 -0.22 0.35
C GLY A 43 24.62 1.10 1.12
N ILE A 44 24.17 2.16 0.49
CA ILE A 44 24.09 3.49 1.11
C ILE A 44 23.04 3.44 2.23
N PRO A 45 23.40 3.74 3.50
CA PRO A 45 22.43 3.75 4.58
C PRO A 45 21.39 4.84 4.36
N ILE A 46 20.13 4.46 4.48
CA ILE A 46 18.99 5.38 4.39
C ILE A 46 18.11 5.24 5.62
N GLN A 47 17.51 6.35 6.01
CA GLN A 47 16.50 6.37 7.07
C GLN A 47 15.15 6.61 6.45
N GLY A 48 14.21 5.71 6.74
CA GLY A 48 12.83 5.82 6.32
C GLY A 48 11.87 5.92 7.51
N LYS A 49 10.64 6.23 7.21
CA LYS A 49 9.57 6.21 8.21
C LYS A 49 8.25 5.86 7.55
N ASN A 50 7.55 4.89 8.10
CA ASN A 50 6.15 4.67 7.78
C ASN A 50 5.30 5.63 8.62
N VAL A 51 4.20 6.12 8.06
CA VAL A 51 3.22 6.96 8.77
C VAL A 51 1.97 6.13 9.01
N VAL A 52 1.62 5.94 10.28
CA VAL A 52 0.63 4.95 10.69
C VAL A 52 -0.45 5.60 11.54
N GLY A 53 -1.71 5.46 11.13
CA GLY A 53 -2.88 5.88 11.89
C GLY A 53 -3.75 4.68 12.23
N TYR A 54 -4.23 4.59 13.46
CA TYR A 54 -4.99 3.44 13.94
C TYR A 54 -6.41 3.81 14.29
N LEU A 55 -7.35 3.09 13.72
CA LEU A 55 -8.73 3.08 14.16
C LEU A 55 -8.93 1.87 15.05
N ASP A 56 -8.87 2.11 16.36
CA ASP A 56 -9.22 1.09 17.34
C ASP A 56 -10.75 0.95 17.44
N ASN A 57 -11.21 -0.24 17.25
CA ASN A 57 -12.63 -0.59 17.38
C ASN A 57 -12.86 -1.73 18.39
N GLY A 58 -11.88 -2.02 19.24
CA GLY A 58 -11.92 -3.10 20.24
C GLY A 58 -11.93 -4.51 19.64
N ALA A 59 -11.66 -4.66 18.35
CA ALA A 59 -11.62 -5.95 17.69
C ALA A 59 -10.25 -6.63 17.87
N SER A 60 -10.25 -7.95 17.97
CA SER A 60 -9.02 -8.75 18.04
C SER A 60 -8.28 -8.87 16.71
N THR A 61 -8.89 -8.40 15.62
CA THR A 61 -8.32 -8.48 14.26
C THR A 61 -8.34 -7.12 13.58
N THR A 62 -7.36 -6.92 12.70
CA THR A 62 -7.10 -5.64 12.03
C THR A 62 -7.02 -5.84 10.52
N ILE A 63 -7.58 -4.90 9.76
CA ILE A 63 -7.34 -4.76 8.33
C ILE A 63 -6.25 -3.69 8.15
N VAL A 64 -5.27 -3.96 7.32
CA VAL A 64 -4.24 -2.98 6.94
C VAL A 64 -4.62 -2.38 5.59
N ILE A 65 -4.75 -1.05 5.53
CA ILE A 65 -5.00 -0.32 4.28
C ILE A 65 -3.81 0.59 4.05
N GLY A 66 -3.13 0.45 2.92
CA GLY A 66 -1.87 1.12 2.68
C GLY A 66 -1.62 1.57 1.25
N ALA A 67 -0.62 2.44 1.14
CA ALA A 67 -0.01 2.92 -0.09
C ALA A 67 1.39 3.41 0.24
N HIS A 68 2.29 3.49 -0.74
CA HIS A 68 3.55 4.20 -0.51
C HIS A 68 3.40 5.70 -0.78
N TYR A 69 4.24 6.51 -0.13
CA TYR A 69 4.21 7.98 -0.28
C TYR A 69 5.54 8.55 -0.77
N ASP A 70 6.53 7.71 -0.99
CA ASP A 70 7.78 8.08 -1.64
C ASP A 70 7.63 7.99 -3.17
N HIS A 71 8.57 8.62 -3.87
CA HIS A 71 8.79 8.48 -5.30
C HIS A 71 10.28 8.68 -5.60
N LEU A 72 10.65 8.70 -6.89
CA LEU A 72 12.05 8.74 -7.34
C LEU A 72 12.79 10.02 -6.95
N GLY A 73 12.09 11.12 -6.71
CA GLY A 73 12.68 12.38 -6.27
C GLY A 73 13.44 13.13 -7.38
N VAL A 74 14.64 13.59 -7.07
CA VAL A 74 15.46 14.35 -8.02
C VAL A 74 16.62 13.51 -8.52
N ARG A 75 16.76 13.41 -9.84
CA ARG A 75 17.87 12.70 -10.50
C ARG A 75 18.51 13.63 -11.55
N GLY A 76 19.69 14.17 -11.24
CA GLY A 76 20.30 15.21 -12.06
C GLY A 76 19.44 16.48 -12.10
N GLU A 77 19.03 16.91 -13.28
CA GLU A 77 18.15 18.07 -13.48
C GLU A 77 16.66 17.70 -13.53
N SER A 78 16.32 16.40 -13.52
CA SER A 78 14.94 15.91 -13.61
C SER A 78 14.31 15.77 -12.24
N ILE A 79 13.06 16.23 -12.12
CA ILE A 79 12.23 16.08 -10.90
C ILE A 79 11.11 15.09 -11.21
N PHE A 80 11.05 14.02 -10.44
CA PHE A 80 10.02 12.99 -10.51
C PHE A 80 9.04 13.22 -9.37
N ASN A 81 7.86 13.73 -9.69
CA ASN A 81 6.91 14.23 -8.69
C ASN A 81 6.04 13.15 -8.06
N GLY A 82 5.83 12.01 -8.74
CA GLY A 82 5.04 10.89 -8.21
C GLY A 82 3.56 11.21 -8.00
N ALA A 83 2.94 11.97 -8.91
CA ALA A 83 1.54 12.35 -8.76
C ALA A 83 0.58 11.15 -8.82
N ASP A 84 0.83 10.22 -9.74
CA ASP A 84 0.09 8.96 -9.83
C ASP A 84 0.80 7.86 -9.03
N ASP A 85 2.08 7.70 -9.21
CA ASP A 85 2.96 6.77 -8.51
C ASP A 85 3.73 7.49 -7.37
N ASN A 86 3.25 7.53 -6.08
CA ASN A 86 1.94 7.04 -5.67
C ASN A 86 1.19 8.09 -4.83
N GLY A 87 1.17 9.33 -5.34
CA GLY A 87 0.33 10.40 -4.76
C GLY A 87 -1.16 10.07 -4.83
N SER A 88 -1.61 9.36 -5.88
CA SER A 88 -2.98 8.90 -6.06
C SER A 88 -3.39 7.90 -4.97
N GLY A 89 -2.60 6.84 -4.75
CA GLY A 89 -2.85 5.84 -3.70
C GLY A 89 -2.78 6.45 -2.30
N THR A 90 -1.76 7.27 -2.03
CA THR A 90 -1.63 8.01 -0.76
C THR A 90 -2.88 8.86 -0.47
N SER A 91 -3.38 9.59 -1.47
CA SER A 91 -4.58 10.41 -1.33
C SER A 91 -5.84 9.57 -1.12
N THR A 92 -5.95 8.44 -1.82
CA THR A 92 -7.04 7.48 -1.69
C THR A 92 -7.09 6.90 -0.28
N VAL A 93 -5.98 6.41 0.27
CA VAL A 93 -5.90 5.88 1.64
C VAL A 93 -6.32 6.93 2.67
N MET A 94 -5.88 8.18 2.51
CA MET A 94 -6.31 9.29 3.39
C MET A 94 -7.80 9.60 3.24
N GLY A 95 -8.36 9.51 2.03
CA GLY A 95 -9.79 9.67 1.75
C GLY A 95 -10.62 8.58 2.41
N VAL A 96 -10.19 7.31 2.30
CA VAL A 96 -10.82 6.17 2.97
C VAL A 96 -10.79 6.34 4.48
N ALA A 97 -9.64 6.75 5.05
CA ALA A 97 -9.52 7.04 6.48
C ALA A 97 -10.53 8.12 6.93
N GLN A 98 -10.70 9.18 6.14
CA GLN A 98 -11.67 10.23 6.43
C GLN A 98 -13.11 9.70 6.37
N ALA A 99 -13.46 8.91 5.35
CA ALA A 99 -14.80 8.34 5.18
C ALA A 99 -15.15 7.40 6.33
N VAL A 100 -14.24 6.49 6.68
CA VAL A 100 -14.43 5.52 7.77
C VAL A 100 -14.56 6.22 9.14
N MET A 101 -13.73 7.24 9.41
CA MET A 101 -13.84 8.00 10.66
C MET A 101 -15.13 8.81 10.74
N LYS A 102 -15.63 9.32 9.61
CA LYS A 102 -16.94 9.97 9.53
C LYS A 102 -18.06 8.98 9.80
N ALA A 103 -18.02 7.79 9.18
CA ALA A 103 -19.00 6.74 9.41
C ALA A 103 -19.00 6.28 10.89
N LYS A 104 -17.82 6.08 11.48
CA LYS A 104 -17.71 5.74 12.91
C LYS A 104 -18.35 6.78 13.81
N LYS A 105 -18.12 8.07 13.57
CA LYS A 105 -18.75 9.17 14.32
C LYS A 105 -20.27 9.18 14.18
N ALA A 106 -20.79 8.71 13.05
CA ALA A 106 -22.24 8.57 12.81
C ALA A 106 -22.84 7.27 13.33
N GLY A 107 -22.07 6.40 13.99
CA GLY A 107 -22.53 5.11 14.53
C GLY A 107 -22.46 3.94 13.53
N TYR A 108 -21.87 4.14 12.34
CA TYR A 108 -21.74 3.13 11.28
C TYR A 108 -20.28 2.69 11.07
N GLY A 109 -19.50 2.64 12.12
CA GLY A 109 -18.09 2.25 12.05
C GLY A 109 -17.88 0.78 11.64
N PRO A 110 -16.68 0.43 11.16
CA PRO A 110 -16.35 -0.94 10.81
C PRO A 110 -16.36 -1.84 12.05
N ARG A 111 -16.58 -3.13 11.84
CA ARG A 111 -16.53 -4.13 12.93
C ARG A 111 -15.11 -4.47 13.36
N ARG A 112 -14.13 -4.36 12.45
CA ARG A 112 -12.72 -4.62 12.72
C ARG A 112 -11.97 -3.33 12.99
N SER A 113 -10.85 -3.42 13.68
CA SER A 113 -9.88 -2.33 13.74
C SER A 113 -9.22 -2.13 12.36
N ILE A 114 -8.78 -0.91 12.06
CA ILE A 114 -8.11 -0.61 10.79
C ILE A 114 -6.79 0.10 11.07
N LEU A 115 -5.73 -0.36 10.43
CA LEU A 115 -4.44 0.29 10.37
C LEU A 115 -4.31 0.99 9.00
N PHE A 116 -4.29 2.30 8.99
CA PHE A 116 -3.96 3.09 7.81
C PHE A 116 -2.46 3.33 7.78
N MET A 117 -1.76 2.73 6.82
CA MET A 117 -0.32 2.73 6.76
C MET A 117 0.17 3.31 5.44
N LEU A 118 0.84 4.47 5.51
CA LEU A 118 1.56 5.03 4.37
C LEU A 118 3.05 4.75 4.54
N VAL A 119 3.59 3.96 3.62
CA VAL A 119 4.96 3.45 3.71
C VAL A 119 5.92 4.26 2.85
N SER A 120 7.20 4.13 3.13
CA SER A 120 8.27 4.81 2.40
C SER A 120 9.33 3.80 1.94
N GLY A 121 10.01 4.11 0.83
CA GLY A 121 11.05 3.26 0.28
C GLY A 121 10.50 2.09 -0.56
N GLU A 122 9.30 2.22 -1.11
CA GLU A 122 8.75 1.28 -2.08
C GLU A 122 9.64 1.23 -3.32
N GLU A 123 9.97 2.39 -3.89
CA GLU A 123 10.81 2.62 -5.07
C GLU A 123 12.27 2.11 -4.92
N LYS A 124 12.64 1.76 -3.71
CA LYS A 124 13.95 1.20 -3.35
C LYS A 124 13.90 -0.29 -3.00
N GLY A 125 12.77 -0.92 -3.25
CA GLY A 125 12.53 -2.36 -3.05
C GLY A 125 11.66 -2.67 -1.85
N LEU A 126 10.51 -2.00 -1.72
CA LEU A 126 9.45 -2.30 -0.74
C LEU A 126 9.93 -2.20 0.73
N LEU A 127 10.86 -1.28 1.02
CA LEU A 127 11.59 -1.27 2.29
C LEU A 127 10.68 -1.03 3.50
N GLY A 128 9.74 -0.09 3.40
CA GLY A 128 8.86 0.29 4.51
C GLY A 128 7.89 -0.82 4.89
N SER A 129 7.24 -1.45 3.93
CA SER A 129 6.35 -2.58 4.16
C SER A 129 7.12 -3.82 4.63
N GLN A 130 8.32 -4.07 4.08
CA GLN A 130 9.20 -5.14 4.53
C GLN A 130 9.61 -4.95 6.00
N TYR A 131 9.97 -3.71 6.37
CA TYR A 131 10.29 -3.42 7.75
C TYR A 131 9.09 -3.67 8.66
N TYR A 132 7.89 -3.20 8.25
CA TYR A 132 6.68 -3.38 9.04
C TYR A 132 6.35 -4.85 9.29
N VAL A 133 6.35 -5.72 8.28
CA VAL A 133 6.00 -7.13 8.46
C VAL A 133 7.01 -7.92 9.30
N ASN A 134 8.25 -7.42 9.40
CA ASN A 134 9.29 -8.00 10.25
C ASN A 134 9.33 -7.37 11.66
N HIS A 135 8.76 -6.18 11.84
CA HIS A 135 8.68 -5.44 13.11
C HIS A 135 7.25 -4.89 13.30
N PRO A 136 6.24 -5.77 13.34
CA PRO A 136 4.85 -5.34 13.37
C PRO A 136 4.50 -4.71 14.73
N MET A 137 3.56 -3.76 14.71
CA MET A 137 3.14 -3.02 15.89
C MET A 137 2.14 -3.79 16.77
N PHE A 138 1.57 -4.85 16.25
CA PHE A 138 0.74 -5.85 16.94
C PHE A 138 1.03 -7.22 16.28
N PRO A 139 0.61 -8.33 16.90
CA PRO A 139 0.91 -9.65 16.34
C PRO A 139 0.43 -9.74 14.89
N LEU A 140 1.35 -10.04 13.97
CA LEU A 140 1.05 -10.02 12.53
C LEU A 140 -0.09 -10.98 12.13
N LYS A 141 -0.27 -12.07 12.89
CA LYS A 141 -1.40 -13.03 12.74
C LYS A 141 -2.77 -12.39 12.97
N ASP A 142 -2.84 -11.23 13.62
CA ASP A 142 -4.08 -10.49 13.87
C ASP A 142 -4.43 -9.57 12.69
N ALA A 143 -3.52 -9.38 11.73
CA ALA A 143 -3.79 -8.76 10.44
C ALA A 143 -4.49 -9.78 9.52
N VAL A 144 -5.77 -9.57 9.23
CA VAL A 144 -6.57 -10.52 8.45
C VAL A 144 -6.61 -10.24 6.96
N ALA A 145 -6.28 -9.02 6.57
CA ALA A 145 -6.15 -8.63 5.17
C ALA A 145 -5.26 -7.39 5.04
N ASN A 146 -4.58 -7.28 3.91
CA ASN A 146 -3.94 -6.06 3.44
C ASN A 146 -4.65 -5.57 2.16
N ILE A 147 -5.00 -4.29 2.13
CA ILE A 147 -5.54 -3.59 0.97
C ILE A 147 -4.50 -2.56 0.55
N ASN A 148 -3.82 -2.80 -0.55
CA ASN A 148 -2.81 -1.92 -1.11
C ASN A 148 -3.37 -1.14 -2.30
N VAL A 149 -3.09 0.16 -2.34
CA VAL A 149 -3.56 1.06 -3.40
C VAL A 149 -2.34 1.73 -4.03
N ASP A 150 -2.14 1.49 -5.31
CA ASP A 150 -0.99 2.02 -6.01
C ASP A 150 -1.34 2.36 -7.46
N MET A 151 -1.01 3.59 -7.88
CA MET A 151 -1.30 4.13 -9.20
C MET A 151 -2.77 4.00 -9.61
N VAL A 152 -3.65 4.74 -8.95
CA VAL A 152 -5.11 4.74 -9.21
C VAL A 152 -5.64 6.09 -9.68
N GLY A 153 -4.77 6.98 -10.15
CA GLY A 153 -5.11 8.33 -10.58
C GLY A 153 -5.14 8.54 -12.09
N ARG A 154 -4.78 7.53 -12.87
CA ARG A 154 -4.71 7.59 -14.33
C ARG A 154 -5.39 6.37 -14.95
N VAL A 155 -5.72 6.47 -16.23
CA VAL A 155 -6.24 5.37 -17.06
C VAL A 155 -5.09 4.85 -17.91
N ASP A 156 -4.95 3.53 -18.03
CA ASP A 156 -4.00 2.95 -18.96
C ASP A 156 -4.54 2.92 -20.40
N LYS A 157 -3.66 2.61 -21.34
CA LYS A 157 -4.00 2.61 -22.78
C LYS A 157 -5.09 1.60 -23.14
N LYS A 158 -5.21 0.50 -22.40
CA LYS A 158 -6.22 -0.54 -22.66
C LYS A 158 -7.64 -0.03 -22.38
N HIS A 159 -7.79 0.87 -21.41
CA HIS A 159 -9.08 1.33 -20.89
C HIS A 159 -9.37 2.81 -21.20
N GLU A 160 -8.69 3.42 -22.19
CA GLU A 160 -8.92 4.82 -22.56
C GLU A 160 -10.38 5.10 -22.97
N GLU A 161 -11.05 4.12 -23.58
CA GLU A 161 -12.45 4.27 -24.02
C GLU A 161 -13.47 3.89 -22.93
N ASP A 162 -13.07 3.09 -21.91
CA ASP A 162 -13.90 2.71 -20.77
C ASP A 162 -13.11 2.85 -19.46
N PRO A 163 -13.08 4.05 -18.86
CA PRO A 163 -12.24 4.35 -17.69
C PRO A 163 -12.83 3.87 -16.36
N GLU A 164 -14.02 3.27 -16.35
CA GLU A 164 -14.66 2.77 -15.12
C GLU A 164 -14.21 1.37 -14.75
N TYR A 165 -12.92 1.18 -14.56
CA TYR A 165 -12.29 -0.10 -14.24
C TYR A 165 -11.31 0.00 -13.08
N ILE A 166 -10.88 -1.17 -12.59
CA ILE A 166 -9.75 -1.32 -11.67
C ILE A 166 -9.11 -2.70 -11.87
N TYR A 167 -7.81 -2.77 -11.98
CA TYR A 167 -7.10 -4.04 -11.87
C TYR A 167 -7.11 -4.53 -10.42
N VAL A 168 -7.45 -5.80 -10.25
CA VAL A 168 -7.46 -6.48 -8.96
C VAL A 168 -6.43 -7.59 -8.98
N ILE A 169 -5.40 -7.45 -8.17
CA ILE A 169 -4.26 -8.36 -8.16
C ILE A 169 -4.13 -9.00 -6.77
N GLY A 170 -4.04 -10.31 -6.72
CA GLY A 170 -3.78 -11.09 -5.50
C GLY A 170 -5.00 -11.45 -4.66
N SER A 171 -6.20 -10.97 -4.99
CA SER A 171 -7.40 -11.13 -4.14
C SER A 171 -7.76 -12.59 -3.80
N ASP A 172 -7.54 -13.53 -4.72
CA ASP A 172 -7.87 -14.95 -4.59
C ASP A 172 -6.65 -15.84 -4.25
N ARG A 173 -5.44 -15.28 -4.25
CA ARG A 173 -4.21 -16.07 -4.08
C ARG A 173 -4.07 -16.75 -2.73
N LEU A 174 -4.55 -16.11 -1.67
CA LEU A 174 -4.45 -16.61 -0.30
C LEU A 174 -5.82 -16.77 0.39
N SER A 175 -6.90 -16.22 -0.19
CA SER A 175 -8.23 -16.26 0.42
C SER A 175 -9.31 -16.08 -0.63
N SER A 176 -10.09 -17.13 -0.87
CA SER A 176 -11.32 -17.03 -1.68
C SER A 176 -12.37 -16.12 -1.03
N GLU A 177 -12.46 -16.10 0.32
CA GLU A 177 -13.37 -15.21 1.04
C GLU A 177 -13.07 -13.74 0.76
N LEU A 178 -11.79 -13.33 0.75
CA LEU A 178 -11.40 -11.95 0.42
C LEU A 178 -11.80 -11.58 -0.99
N HIS A 179 -11.62 -12.49 -1.94
CA HIS A 179 -12.05 -12.31 -3.33
C HIS A 179 -13.58 -12.15 -3.44
N GLU A 180 -14.37 -13.03 -2.80
CA GLU A 180 -15.82 -12.95 -2.81
C GLU A 180 -16.33 -11.66 -2.16
N ILE A 181 -15.69 -11.18 -1.08
CA ILE A 181 -16.01 -9.90 -0.45
C ILE A 181 -15.76 -8.75 -1.43
N ASN A 182 -14.64 -8.78 -2.16
CA ASN A 182 -14.31 -7.77 -3.17
C ASN A 182 -15.36 -7.73 -4.29
N GLU A 183 -15.71 -8.88 -4.86
CA GLU A 183 -16.76 -8.99 -5.89
C GLU A 183 -18.12 -8.48 -5.40
N THR A 184 -18.51 -8.89 -4.20
CA THR A 184 -19.78 -8.47 -3.59
C THR A 184 -19.80 -6.97 -3.31
N ALA A 185 -18.70 -6.41 -2.82
CA ALA A 185 -18.60 -4.99 -2.55
C ALA A 185 -18.69 -4.18 -3.86
N ASN A 186 -18.01 -4.63 -4.91
CA ASN A 186 -18.08 -3.98 -6.21
C ASN A 186 -19.50 -3.99 -6.79
N THR A 187 -20.13 -5.14 -6.88
CA THR A 187 -21.48 -5.27 -7.45
C THR A 187 -22.54 -4.54 -6.64
N THR A 188 -22.29 -4.31 -5.33
CA THR A 188 -23.25 -3.64 -4.45
C THR A 188 -23.09 -2.10 -4.47
N TYR A 189 -21.86 -1.61 -4.59
CA TYR A 189 -21.59 -0.20 -4.28
C TYR A 189 -20.91 0.60 -5.39
N THR A 190 -20.12 -0.02 -6.26
CA THR A 190 -19.29 0.71 -7.24
C THR A 190 -19.59 0.32 -8.69
N ASN A 191 -19.78 -0.96 -8.94
CA ASN A 191 -20.06 -1.52 -10.27
C ASN A 191 -18.98 -1.17 -11.33
N LEU A 192 -17.71 -1.15 -10.91
CA LEU A 192 -16.58 -0.99 -11.82
C LEU A 192 -16.32 -2.29 -12.60
N GLU A 193 -15.68 -2.22 -13.75
CA GLU A 193 -15.07 -3.38 -14.36
C GLU A 193 -13.88 -3.84 -13.50
N LEU A 194 -13.95 -5.05 -12.92
CA LEU A 194 -12.85 -5.66 -12.20
C LEU A 194 -11.98 -6.44 -13.20
N ASP A 195 -10.82 -5.89 -13.54
CA ASP A 195 -9.90 -6.53 -14.48
C ASP A 195 -8.86 -7.37 -13.73
N TYR A 196 -8.85 -8.68 -14.02
CA TYR A 196 -7.93 -9.66 -13.40
C TYR A 196 -6.75 -10.04 -14.31
N THR A 197 -6.53 -9.31 -15.41
CA THR A 197 -5.45 -9.63 -16.38
C THR A 197 -4.10 -9.82 -15.70
N TYR A 198 -3.75 -8.97 -14.75
CA TYR A 198 -2.47 -9.01 -14.04
C TYR A 198 -2.46 -9.90 -12.78
N ASN A 199 -3.58 -10.55 -12.48
CA ASN A 199 -3.66 -11.50 -11.37
C ASN A 199 -3.11 -12.89 -11.75
N ALA A 200 -2.95 -13.20 -13.04
CA ALA A 200 -2.43 -14.48 -13.50
C ALA A 200 -1.00 -14.73 -12.96
N GLU A 201 -0.72 -15.97 -12.56
CA GLU A 201 0.65 -16.36 -12.13
C GLU A 201 1.67 -16.20 -13.24
N SER A 202 1.21 -16.32 -14.50
CA SER A 202 2.03 -16.16 -15.71
C SER A 202 2.16 -14.71 -16.19
N ASP A 203 1.69 -13.72 -15.41
CA ASP A 203 1.83 -12.31 -15.80
C ASP A 203 3.30 -11.96 -16.08
N PRO A 204 3.64 -11.59 -17.33
CA PRO A 204 5.01 -11.28 -17.70
C PRO A 204 5.54 -10.04 -17.00
N ASN A 205 4.66 -9.13 -16.55
CA ASN A 205 5.03 -7.92 -15.82
C ASN A 205 5.30 -8.20 -14.34
N ARG A 206 4.81 -9.33 -13.83
CA ARG A 206 4.96 -9.76 -12.44
C ARG A 206 4.47 -8.72 -11.44
N TYR A 207 3.38 -8.01 -11.73
CA TYR A 207 2.86 -6.94 -10.88
C TYR A 207 2.51 -7.40 -9.46
N TYR A 208 2.09 -8.65 -9.27
CA TYR A 208 1.85 -9.21 -7.93
C TYR A 208 3.05 -9.06 -6.98
N TYR A 209 4.27 -8.99 -7.50
CA TYR A 209 5.52 -8.92 -6.71
C TYR A 209 6.10 -7.50 -6.62
N ARG A 210 5.41 -6.50 -7.16
CA ARG A 210 5.99 -5.18 -7.41
C ARG A 210 5.43 -4.04 -6.57
N SER A 211 4.55 -4.32 -5.59
CA SER A 211 4.09 -3.30 -4.66
C SER A 211 3.98 -3.87 -3.23
N ASP A 212 3.70 -3.03 -2.27
CA ASP A 212 3.83 -3.27 -0.83
C ASP A 212 2.98 -4.43 -0.28
N HIS A 213 1.87 -4.78 -0.95
CA HIS A 213 1.03 -5.92 -0.58
C HIS A 213 1.80 -7.25 -0.57
N TYR A 214 2.84 -7.36 -1.41
CA TYR A 214 3.60 -8.60 -1.53
C TYR A 214 4.29 -9.00 -0.22
N ASN A 215 4.84 -8.05 0.52
CA ASN A 215 5.45 -8.34 1.82
C ASN A 215 4.45 -8.92 2.83
N PHE A 216 3.19 -8.53 2.78
CA PHE A 216 2.12 -9.13 3.58
C PHE A 216 1.76 -10.53 3.07
N ALA A 217 1.59 -10.67 1.76
CA ALA A 217 1.26 -11.95 1.14
C ALA A 217 2.36 -13.00 1.40
N GLU A 218 3.64 -12.63 1.37
CA GLU A 218 4.76 -13.50 1.70
C GLU A 218 4.70 -14.01 3.16
N LYS A 219 4.09 -13.25 4.07
CA LYS A 219 3.83 -13.66 5.46
C LYS A 219 2.51 -14.43 5.62
N GLY A 220 1.82 -14.77 4.52
CA GLY A 220 0.56 -15.51 4.54
C GLY A 220 -0.68 -14.66 4.87
N ILE A 221 -0.59 -13.33 4.79
CA ILE A 221 -1.72 -12.43 4.98
C ILE A 221 -2.39 -12.21 3.62
N PRO A 222 -3.70 -12.52 3.49
CA PRO A 222 -4.46 -12.23 2.28
C PRO A 222 -4.33 -10.75 1.87
N ALA A 223 -4.09 -10.50 0.59
CA ALA A 223 -3.84 -9.15 0.12
C ALA A 223 -4.52 -8.87 -1.22
N ILE A 224 -4.98 -7.64 -1.38
CA ILE A 224 -5.44 -7.09 -2.66
C ILE A 224 -4.55 -5.91 -3.02
N PHE A 225 -4.12 -5.88 -4.25
CA PHE A 225 -3.48 -4.74 -4.87
C PHE A 225 -4.42 -4.13 -5.91
N TYR A 226 -4.91 -2.93 -5.65
CA TYR A 226 -5.68 -2.11 -6.59
C TYR A 226 -4.77 -1.21 -7.39
N PHE A 227 -4.92 -1.26 -8.72
CA PHE A 227 -4.04 -0.66 -9.70
C PHE A 227 -4.82 -0.24 -10.95
N ASN A 228 -4.44 0.84 -11.61
CA ASN A 228 -5.05 1.26 -12.88
C ASN A 228 -4.11 1.10 -14.09
N GLY A 229 -2.99 0.40 -13.93
CA GLY A 229 -2.03 0.18 -15.01
C GLY A 229 -0.99 1.28 -15.13
N THR A 230 -0.12 1.12 -16.12
CA THR A 230 0.94 2.09 -16.43
C THR A 230 0.53 2.98 -17.60
N HIS A 231 1.06 4.19 -17.63
CA HIS A 231 0.82 5.20 -18.66
C HIS A 231 2.15 5.82 -19.14
N ASP A 232 2.11 6.66 -20.16
CA ASP A 232 3.31 7.20 -20.80
C ASP A 232 4.18 8.08 -19.89
N ASP A 233 3.60 8.62 -18.81
CA ASP A 233 4.32 9.45 -17.82
C ASP A 233 4.84 8.64 -16.61
N TYR A 234 4.71 7.30 -16.63
CA TYR A 234 5.20 6.44 -15.56
C TYR A 234 6.71 6.60 -15.38
N HIS A 235 7.17 6.93 -14.17
CA HIS A 235 8.57 7.19 -13.84
C HIS A 235 9.23 8.33 -14.67
N ARG A 236 8.46 9.38 -14.96
CA ARG A 236 8.94 10.56 -15.71
C ARG A 236 8.68 11.88 -15.00
#